data_0e6e7ba311caaaa7f6d246b0ac1a5ce0
#
_entry.id   0e6e7ba311caaaa7f6d246b0ac1a5ce0
#
_cell.length_a   1.000
_cell.length_b   1.000
_cell.length_c   1.000
_cell.angle_alpha   90.00
_cell.angle_beta   90.00
_cell.angle_gamma   90.00
#
_symmetry.space_group_name_H-M   'P 1'
#
loop_
_entity.id
_entity.type
_entity.pdbx_description
1 polymer ?
#
loop_
_entity_poly.entity_id
_entity_poly.type
_entity_poly.pdbx_seq_one_letter_code
_entity_poly.pdbx_strand_id
1 'polypeptide(L)'
;MMTRIEVLFPEFCSLFADSSNVRYLERCLPDAEFVYTSYMDEPLFVTEKPDLIYMGAMTESAQEKIIKKLMPYKERIAQLISEDVPMLFTNNAVEIFGQYIENEDGSKIEALNLYPIYAKRDMMHRFNCLLRGRF
;
A
#
# COMPACT_ATOMS: atom_id res chain seq x y z
N MET A 1 15.74 14.62 15.22
CA MET A 1 14.87 13.43 15.27
C MET A 1 15.21 12.53 14.09
N MET A 2 15.19 11.24 14.32
CA MET A 2 15.45 10.26 13.28
C MET A 2 14.17 10.02 12.47
N THR A 3 14.29 10.11 11.14
CA THR A 3 13.18 9.80 10.24
C THR A 3 12.83 8.32 10.33
N ARG A 4 11.55 7.99 10.52
CA ARG A 4 11.07 6.61 10.60
C ARG A 4 10.14 6.29 9.43
N ILE A 5 10.48 5.26 8.70
CA ILE A 5 9.74 4.80 7.53
C ILE A 5 9.18 3.41 7.81
N GLU A 6 7.86 3.26 7.77
CA GLU A 6 7.22 1.97 7.91
C GLU A 6 7.02 1.32 6.56
N VAL A 7 7.53 0.09 6.42
CA VAL A 7 7.34 -0.78 5.24
C VAL A 7 6.33 -1.86 5.59
N LEU A 8 5.12 -1.78 5.03
CA LEU A 8 4.04 -2.69 5.36
C LEU A 8 4.13 -4.01 4.59
N PHE A 9 4.07 -5.10 5.32
CA PHE A 9 3.82 -6.46 4.84
C PHE A 9 4.72 -6.89 3.66
N PRO A 10 6.06 -6.76 3.78
CA PRO A 10 6.98 -7.02 2.67
C PRO A 10 6.89 -8.46 2.16
N GLU A 11 6.47 -9.43 2.99
CA GLU A 11 6.26 -10.82 2.60
C GLU A 11 5.11 -11.00 1.60
N PHE A 12 4.16 -10.06 1.52
CA PHE A 12 3.06 -10.06 0.56
C PHE A 12 3.16 -8.95 -0.48
N CYS A 13 3.80 -7.83 -0.15
CA CYS A 13 3.76 -6.59 -0.90
C CYS A 13 5.11 -6.28 -1.56
N SER A 14 5.68 -7.26 -2.26
CA SER A 14 6.96 -7.13 -2.98
C SER A 14 6.92 -7.70 -4.40
N LEU A 15 5.74 -7.77 -5.00
CA LEU A 15 5.55 -8.26 -6.36
C LEU A 15 6.27 -7.35 -7.38
N PHE A 16 6.76 -7.90 -8.48
CA PHE A 16 7.52 -7.18 -9.52
C PHE A 16 8.79 -6.49 -9.02
N ALA A 17 9.49 -7.11 -8.07
CA ALA A 17 10.69 -6.58 -7.44
C ALA A 17 10.49 -5.21 -6.74
N ASP A 18 9.30 -4.94 -6.25
CA ASP A 18 8.92 -3.69 -5.60
C ASP A 18 9.78 -3.38 -4.36
N SER A 19 10.35 -4.40 -3.72
CA SER A 19 11.35 -4.24 -2.65
C SER A 19 12.58 -3.43 -3.09
N SER A 20 12.84 -3.31 -4.38
CA SER A 20 13.92 -2.46 -4.92
C SER A 20 13.67 -0.98 -4.67
N ASN A 21 12.42 -0.55 -4.59
CA ASN A 21 12.05 0.82 -4.23
C ASN A 21 12.49 1.13 -2.80
N VAL A 22 12.25 0.21 -1.87
CA VAL A 22 12.66 0.36 -0.47
C VAL A 22 14.18 0.41 -0.36
N ARG A 23 14.88 -0.49 -1.04
CA ARG A 23 16.36 -0.48 -1.07
C ARG A 23 16.94 0.80 -1.64
N TYR A 24 16.26 1.40 -2.62
CA TYR A 24 16.65 2.69 -3.15
C TYR A 24 16.48 3.80 -2.10
N LEU A 25 15.34 3.80 -1.40
CA LEU A 25 15.08 4.75 -0.30
C LEU A 25 16.11 4.60 0.83
N GLU A 26 16.46 3.37 1.22
CA GLU A 26 17.48 3.09 2.23
C GLU A 26 18.84 3.71 1.86
N ARG A 27 19.21 3.65 0.58
CA ARG A 27 20.46 4.27 0.10
C ARG A 27 20.39 5.80 0.06
N CYS A 28 19.22 6.35 -0.21
CA CYS A 28 19.02 7.80 -0.23
C CYS A 28 18.89 8.39 1.17
N LEU A 29 18.46 7.60 2.14
CA LEU A 29 18.18 8.02 3.51
C LEU A 29 18.93 7.13 4.52
N PRO A 30 20.27 7.16 4.52
CA PRO A 30 21.09 6.26 5.33
C PRO A 30 20.90 6.44 6.85
N ASP A 31 20.42 7.60 7.27
CA ASP A 31 20.18 7.94 8.68
C ASP A 31 18.72 7.69 9.10
N ALA A 32 17.86 7.18 8.20
CA ALA A 32 16.48 6.84 8.52
C ALA A 32 16.37 5.43 9.10
N GLU A 33 15.44 5.25 10.04
CA GLU A 33 15.04 3.94 10.53
C GLU A 33 13.95 3.36 9.64
N PHE A 34 14.19 2.19 9.07
CA PHE A 34 13.20 1.42 8.31
C PHE A 34 12.60 0.34 9.19
N VAL A 35 11.31 0.43 9.46
CA VAL A 35 10.57 -0.55 10.26
C VAL A 35 9.77 -1.43 9.33
N TYR A 36 10.14 -2.70 9.24
CA TYR A 36 9.46 -3.70 8.41
C TYR A 36 8.38 -4.40 9.25
N THR A 37 7.12 -4.08 8.98
CA THR A 37 5.99 -4.68 9.69
C THR A 37 5.54 -5.95 8.99
N SER A 38 5.66 -7.10 9.66
CA SER A 38 5.11 -8.35 9.18
C SER A 38 3.57 -8.33 9.19
N TYR A 39 2.96 -9.11 8.31
CA TYR A 39 1.51 -9.29 8.29
C TYR A 39 0.94 -9.78 9.63
N MET A 40 1.71 -10.54 10.39
CA MET A 40 1.30 -11.07 11.70
C MET A 40 1.37 -10.03 12.82
N ASP A 41 2.14 -8.96 12.63
CA ASP A 41 2.35 -7.93 13.63
C ASP A 41 1.29 -6.81 13.54
N GLU A 42 1.15 -6.06 14.63
CA GLU A 42 0.42 -4.80 14.59
C GLU A 42 1.24 -3.74 13.85
N PRO A 43 0.65 -2.99 12.92
CA PRO A 43 1.37 -1.92 12.25
C PRO A 43 1.84 -0.84 13.22
N LEU A 44 3.07 -0.35 12.99
CA LEU A 44 3.67 0.72 13.78
C LEU A 44 2.78 1.97 13.81
N PHE A 45 2.15 2.30 12.69
CA PHE A 45 1.31 3.48 12.55
C PHE A 45 0.09 3.48 13.49
N VAL A 46 -0.27 2.34 14.08
CA VAL A 46 -1.40 2.24 15.02
C VAL A 46 -1.11 3.03 16.29
N THR A 47 0.10 2.88 16.81
CA THR A 47 0.52 3.49 18.08
C THR A 47 1.45 4.67 17.93
N GLU A 48 2.10 4.78 16.79
CA GLU A 48 3.08 5.83 16.50
C GLU A 48 2.73 6.57 15.21
N LYS A 49 3.46 7.64 14.90
CA LYS A 49 3.32 8.40 13.67
C LYS A 49 4.60 8.26 12.85
N PRO A 50 4.64 7.36 11.83
CA PRO A 50 5.77 7.31 10.91
C PRO A 50 5.88 8.59 10.07
N ASP A 51 7.08 8.88 9.58
CA ASP A 51 7.32 9.98 8.65
C ASP A 51 6.99 9.61 7.20
N LEU A 52 6.93 8.32 6.89
CA LEU A 52 6.48 7.77 5.61
C LEU A 52 5.96 6.34 5.83
N ILE A 53 4.88 6.00 5.15
CA ILE A 53 4.36 4.62 5.06
C ILE A 53 4.49 4.14 3.62
N TYR A 54 5.11 2.98 3.44
CA TYR A 54 5.29 2.33 2.14
C TYR A 54 4.57 0.99 2.08
N MET A 55 3.89 0.72 0.97
CA MET A 55 3.33 -0.59 0.66
C MET A 55 3.47 -0.88 -0.83
N GLY A 56 4.08 -2.01 -1.17
CA GLY A 56 4.34 -2.43 -2.55
C GLY A 56 3.18 -3.21 -3.18
N ALA A 57 3.38 -3.58 -4.45
CA ALA A 57 2.44 -4.40 -5.21
C ALA A 57 2.30 -5.81 -4.64
N MET A 58 1.13 -6.41 -4.84
CA MET A 58 0.78 -7.73 -4.32
C MET A 58 -0.07 -8.53 -5.31
N THR A 59 -0.25 -9.83 -5.04
CA THR A 59 -1.21 -10.63 -5.78
C THR A 59 -2.65 -10.25 -5.41
N GLU A 60 -3.61 -10.58 -6.26
CA GLU A 60 -5.03 -10.30 -6.00
C GLU A 60 -5.54 -11.02 -4.73
N SER A 61 -5.06 -12.24 -4.49
CA SER A 61 -5.42 -12.97 -3.26
C SER A 61 -4.80 -12.35 -2.00
N ALA A 62 -3.59 -11.80 -2.10
CA ALA A 62 -2.97 -11.07 -1.01
C ALA A 62 -3.71 -9.75 -0.76
N GLN A 63 -4.15 -9.06 -1.81
CA GLN A 63 -4.89 -7.80 -1.72
C GLN A 63 -6.13 -7.93 -0.82
N GLU A 64 -6.89 -9.01 -0.97
CA GLU A 64 -8.06 -9.27 -0.10
C GLU A 64 -7.66 -9.49 1.37
N LYS A 65 -6.55 -10.18 1.61
CA LYS A 65 -6.02 -10.38 2.97
C LYS A 65 -5.56 -9.06 3.61
N ILE A 66 -4.87 -8.23 2.83
CA ILE A 66 -4.39 -6.93 3.29
C ILE A 66 -5.55 -5.98 3.59
N ILE A 67 -6.60 -5.96 2.74
CA ILE A 67 -7.82 -5.19 3.03
C ILE A 67 -8.41 -5.61 4.38
N LYS A 68 -8.58 -6.91 4.62
CA LYS A 68 -9.10 -7.42 5.90
C LYS A 68 -8.21 -7.06 7.08
N LYS A 69 -6.89 -7.12 6.89
CA LYS A 69 -5.90 -6.74 7.91
C LYS A 69 -5.98 -5.27 8.28
N LEU A 70 -6.15 -4.39 7.29
CA LEU A 70 -6.14 -2.93 7.49
C LEU A 70 -7.51 -2.37 7.87
N MET A 71 -8.61 -3.07 7.60
CA MET A 71 -9.97 -2.58 7.88
C MET A 71 -10.19 -2.11 9.33
N PRO A 72 -9.71 -2.81 10.37
CA PRO A 72 -9.84 -2.35 11.74
C PRO A 72 -9.12 -1.02 12.03
N TYR A 73 -8.13 -0.67 11.21
CA TYR A 73 -7.31 0.53 11.38
C TYR A 73 -7.72 1.67 10.44
N LYS A 74 -8.84 1.53 9.74
CA LYS A 74 -9.33 2.52 8.76
C LYS A 74 -9.35 3.94 9.31
N GLU A 75 -9.93 4.14 10.50
CA GLU A 75 -10.03 5.47 11.11
C GLU A 75 -8.65 6.05 11.46
N ARG A 76 -7.72 5.20 11.89
CA ARG A 76 -6.35 5.64 12.17
C ARG A 76 -5.63 6.05 10.88
N ILE A 77 -5.81 5.31 9.79
CA ILE A 77 -5.25 5.65 8.48
C ILE A 77 -5.84 6.97 7.98
N ALA A 78 -7.16 7.15 8.11
CA ALA A 78 -7.82 8.41 7.77
C ALA A 78 -7.25 9.60 8.57
N GLN A 79 -6.99 9.41 9.86
CA GLN A 79 -6.35 10.42 10.69
C GLN A 79 -4.95 10.77 10.18
N LEU A 80 -4.12 9.77 9.88
CA LEU A 80 -2.76 10.00 9.37
C LEU A 80 -2.76 10.74 8.02
N ILE A 81 -3.74 10.44 7.15
CA ILE A 81 -3.95 11.18 5.91
C ILE A 81 -4.30 12.64 6.20
N SER A 82 -5.19 12.90 7.15
CA SER A 82 -5.57 14.27 7.54
C SER A 82 -4.44 15.05 8.20
N GLU A 83 -3.46 14.35 8.73
CA GLU A 83 -2.23 14.90 9.32
C GLU A 83 -1.08 15.03 8.31
N ASP A 84 -1.37 14.86 7.03
CA ASP A 84 -0.40 14.95 5.92
C ASP A 84 0.78 13.98 6.04
N VAL A 85 0.59 12.80 6.64
CA VAL A 85 1.62 11.76 6.66
C VAL A 85 1.81 11.21 5.24
N PRO A 86 3.01 11.32 4.65
CA PRO A 86 3.28 10.80 3.32
C PRO A 86 3.06 9.28 3.26
N MET A 87 2.38 8.82 2.20
CA MET A 87 2.13 7.42 1.95
C MET A 87 2.48 7.10 0.49
N LEU A 88 3.37 6.15 0.29
CA LEU A 88 3.74 5.68 -1.05
C LEU A 88 3.24 4.25 -1.24
N PHE A 89 2.17 4.14 -2.02
CA PHE A 89 1.58 2.86 -2.39
C PHE A 89 1.73 2.64 -3.88
N THR A 90 2.37 1.54 -4.25
CA THR A 90 2.70 1.27 -5.65
C THR A 90 1.73 0.27 -6.26
N ASN A 91 1.46 0.44 -7.56
CA ASN A 91 0.63 -0.45 -8.36
C ASN A 91 -0.75 -0.71 -7.70
N ASN A 92 -1.16 -1.96 -7.55
CA ASN A 92 -2.47 -2.31 -6.99
C ASN A 92 -2.60 -2.09 -5.47
N ALA A 93 -1.54 -1.69 -4.78
CA ALA A 93 -1.63 -1.28 -3.39
C ALA A 93 -2.53 -0.04 -3.21
N VAL A 94 -2.57 0.86 -4.18
CA VAL A 94 -3.43 2.06 -4.13
C VAL A 94 -4.92 1.71 -4.16
N GLU A 95 -5.31 0.62 -4.77
CA GLU A 95 -6.70 0.18 -4.89
C GLU A 95 -7.34 -0.15 -3.53
N ILE A 96 -6.51 -0.55 -2.56
CA ILE A 96 -6.96 -0.88 -1.19
C ILE A 96 -7.60 0.34 -0.49
N PHE A 97 -7.17 1.54 -0.86
CA PHE A 97 -7.68 2.79 -0.28
C PHE A 97 -8.93 3.32 -0.97
N GLY A 98 -9.32 2.69 -2.07
CA GLY A 98 -10.54 3.03 -2.81
C GLY A 98 -11.81 2.51 -2.15
N GLN A 99 -12.92 2.69 -2.85
CA GLN A 99 -14.25 2.29 -2.39
C GLN A 99 -14.44 0.77 -2.44
N TYR A 100 -14.10 0.17 -3.58
CA TYR A 100 -14.24 -1.28 -3.83
C TYR A 100 -13.37 -1.72 -5.00
N ILE A 101 -13.22 -3.03 -5.11
CA ILE A 101 -12.63 -3.71 -6.26
C ILE A 101 -13.73 -4.59 -6.87
N GLU A 102 -14.08 -4.33 -8.14
CA GLU A 102 -15.07 -5.10 -8.89
C GLU A 102 -14.39 -6.26 -9.62
N ASN A 103 -14.85 -7.47 -9.38
CA ASN A 103 -14.41 -8.66 -10.10
C ASN A 103 -15.11 -8.78 -11.48
N GLU A 104 -14.60 -9.66 -12.34
CA GLU A 104 -15.15 -9.89 -13.70
C GLU A 104 -16.60 -10.36 -13.69
N ASP A 105 -17.03 -11.08 -12.64
CA ASP A 105 -18.40 -11.54 -12.44
C ASP A 105 -19.35 -10.47 -11.90
N GLY A 106 -18.85 -9.25 -11.68
CA GLY A 106 -19.59 -8.12 -11.12
C GLY A 106 -19.65 -8.09 -9.60
N SER A 107 -19.12 -9.10 -8.90
CA SER A 107 -19.01 -9.06 -7.46
C SER A 107 -18.02 -7.98 -7.01
N LYS A 108 -18.24 -7.42 -5.82
CA LYS A 108 -17.42 -6.33 -5.28
C LYS A 108 -16.75 -6.74 -3.98
N ILE A 109 -15.48 -6.39 -3.87
CA ILE A 109 -14.72 -6.49 -2.64
C ILE A 109 -14.67 -5.08 -2.05
N GLU A 110 -15.31 -4.89 -0.90
CA GLU A 110 -15.25 -3.62 -0.18
C GLU A 110 -13.82 -3.34 0.26
N ALA A 111 -13.33 -2.15 -0.08
CA ALA A 111 -12.02 -1.66 0.30
C ALA A 111 -12.13 -0.63 1.44
N LEU A 112 -11.06 0.09 1.76
CA LEU A 112 -11.05 1.00 2.92
C LEU A 112 -11.94 2.24 2.73
N ASN A 113 -12.33 2.57 1.51
CA ASN A 113 -13.18 3.71 1.17
C ASN A 113 -12.65 5.05 1.75
N LEU A 114 -11.37 5.30 1.56
CA LEU A 114 -10.70 6.53 1.98
C LEU A 114 -10.57 7.55 0.84
N TYR A 115 -10.63 7.08 -0.41
CA TYR A 115 -10.58 7.90 -1.61
C TYR A 115 -11.71 7.54 -2.58
N PRO A 116 -12.22 8.49 -3.37
CA PRO A 116 -13.31 8.29 -4.33
C PRO A 116 -12.82 7.63 -5.63
N ILE A 117 -12.12 6.53 -5.50
CA ILE A 117 -11.63 5.67 -6.59
C ILE A 117 -12.16 4.26 -6.42
N TYR A 118 -12.22 3.52 -7.51
CA TYR A 118 -12.49 2.08 -7.49
C TYR A 118 -11.64 1.38 -8.54
N ALA A 119 -11.45 0.09 -8.37
CA ALA A 119 -10.75 -0.75 -9.34
C ALA A 119 -11.71 -1.73 -9.99
N LYS A 120 -11.41 -2.10 -11.24
CA LYS A 120 -12.11 -3.14 -11.97
C LYS A 120 -11.11 -4.16 -12.48
N ARG A 121 -11.28 -5.42 -12.09
CA ARG A 121 -10.42 -6.51 -12.51
C ARG A 121 -10.81 -7.00 -13.91
N ASP A 122 -9.81 -7.14 -14.76
CA ASP A 122 -9.89 -7.88 -16.03
C ASP A 122 -8.66 -8.78 -16.12
N MET A 123 -8.79 -10.00 -15.60
CA MET A 123 -7.67 -10.94 -15.48
C MET A 123 -7.24 -11.52 -16.83
N MET A 124 -8.14 -11.54 -17.80
CA MET A 124 -7.88 -12.10 -19.14
C MET A 124 -7.25 -11.10 -20.10
N HIS A 125 -7.48 -9.80 -19.90
CA HIS A 125 -6.99 -8.74 -20.77
C HIS A 125 -6.07 -7.79 -20.02
N ARG A 126 -4.98 -8.35 -19.47
CA ARG A 126 -3.99 -7.56 -18.73
C ARG A 126 -3.29 -6.59 -19.69
N PHE A 127 -3.21 -5.34 -19.26
CA PHE A 127 -2.56 -4.29 -20.02
C PHE A 127 -1.11 -4.12 -19.57
N ASN A 128 -0.19 -4.25 -20.51
CA ASN A 128 1.24 -3.97 -20.34
C ASN A 128 1.70 -3.02 -21.41
N CYS A 129 2.29 -1.89 -21.05
CA CYS A 129 2.85 -0.96 -22.01
C CYS A 129 4.10 -0.26 -21.48
N LEU A 130 4.89 0.27 -22.41
CA LEU A 130 5.93 1.23 -22.10
C LEU A 130 5.33 2.63 -22.20
N LEU A 131 5.38 3.38 -21.12
CA LEU A 131 4.91 4.76 -21.08
C LEU A 131 6.10 5.72 -21.00
N ARG A 132 6.09 6.73 -21.88
CA ARG A 132 7.01 7.86 -21.79
C ARG A 132 6.20 9.13 -21.57
N GLY A 133 6.45 9.80 -20.45
CA GLY A 133 5.78 11.05 -20.08
C GLY A 133 6.76 12.16 -19.73
N ARG A 134 6.22 13.37 -19.58
CA ARG A 134 6.90 14.51 -18.95
C ARG A 134 6.10 14.90 -17.71
N PHE A 135 6.81 15.24 -16.65
CA PHE A 135 6.27 15.74 -15.38
C PHE A 135 6.43 17.24 -15.30
#